data_80f7a797731ca726fceae57aa8e0d144
#
_entry.id   80f7a797731ca726fceae57aa8e0d144
#
_cell.length_a   1.000
_cell.length_b   1.000
_cell.length_c   1.000
_cell.angle_alpha   90.00
_cell.angle_beta   90.00
_cell.angle_gamma   90.00
#
_symmetry.space_group_name_H-M   'P 1'
#
loop_
_entity.id
_entity.type
_entity.pdbx_description
1 polymer ?
#
loop_
_entity_poly.entity_id
_entity_poly.type
_entity_poly.pdbx_seq_one_letter_code
_entity_poly.pdbx_strand_id
1 'polypeptide(L)'
;MARLAGVDIPNEKRIEIALTYIFGVGRTRAKETLAATGINPDIRVKDLTDEQLITLRDYLEGNYKIEGDLRREIDADIRRKIQINCYQGQRHRKGLPVRGQRTKTNARTRTGPKRTVAGKKKATK
;
A
#
# COMPACT_ATOMS: atom_id res chain seq x y z
N MET A 1 15.66 3.08 14.48
CA MET A 1 14.43 2.37 14.08
C MET A 1 14.78 0.96 13.62
N ALA A 2 13.95 -0.01 13.96
CA ALA A 2 14.15 -1.38 13.49
C ALA A 2 13.78 -1.50 12.01
N ARG A 3 14.48 -2.36 11.28
CA ARG A 3 14.16 -2.66 9.87
C ARG A 3 13.60 -4.07 9.78
N LEU A 4 12.50 -4.20 9.05
CA LEU A 4 11.86 -5.47 8.81
C LEU A 4 11.43 -5.52 7.35
N ALA A 5 11.85 -6.56 6.63
CA ALA A 5 11.55 -6.71 5.19
C ALA A 5 11.97 -5.47 4.37
N GLY A 6 13.05 -4.81 4.76
CA GLY A 6 13.55 -3.61 4.09
C GLY A 6 12.84 -2.32 4.45
N VAL A 7 11.90 -2.35 5.38
CA VAL A 7 11.14 -1.19 5.81
C VAL A 7 11.52 -0.79 7.23
N ASP A 8 11.73 0.50 7.44
CA ASP A 8 11.97 1.03 8.80
C ASP A 8 10.63 1.13 9.54
N ILE A 9 10.54 0.44 10.67
CA ILE A 9 9.33 0.45 11.50
C ILE A 9 9.60 1.23 12.79
N PRO A 10 8.59 1.97 13.30
CA PRO A 10 8.79 2.81 14.48
C PRO A 10 9.01 1.95 15.75
N ASN A 11 10.02 2.31 16.54
CA ASN A 11 10.36 1.57 17.76
C ASN A 11 9.34 1.74 18.89
N GLU A 12 8.63 2.86 18.89
CA GLU A 12 7.72 3.22 19.98
C GLU A 12 6.34 2.59 19.84
N LYS A 13 6.00 2.06 18.68
CA LYS A 13 4.70 1.45 18.42
C LYS A 13 4.68 -0.01 18.88
N ARG A 14 3.49 -0.50 19.24
CA ARG A 14 3.29 -1.93 19.46
C ARG A 14 3.59 -2.69 18.18
N ILE A 15 4.09 -3.90 18.30
CA ILE A 15 4.46 -4.67 17.10
C ILE A 15 3.26 -4.91 16.17
N GLU A 16 2.07 -5.10 16.71
CA GLU A 16 0.86 -5.26 15.90
C GLU A 16 0.62 -4.06 14.98
N ILE A 17 0.80 -2.86 15.50
CA ILE A 17 0.62 -1.63 14.72
C ILE A 17 1.81 -1.39 13.80
N ALA A 18 3.02 -1.64 14.28
CA ALA A 18 4.24 -1.43 13.50
C ALA A 18 4.29 -2.30 12.24
N LEU A 19 3.79 -3.52 12.29
CA LEU A 19 3.73 -4.40 11.12
C LEU A 19 2.86 -3.84 10.00
N THR A 20 1.85 -3.03 10.32
CA THR A 20 0.99 -2.41 9.30
C THR A 20 1.70 -1.37 8.45
N TYR A 21 2.91 -0.94 8.84
CA TYR A 21 3.72 -0.03 8.04
C TYR A 21 4.35 -0.71 6.82
N ILE A 22 4.36 -2.05 6.81
CA ILE A 22 4.85 -2.82 5.67
C ILE A 22 3.73 -2.88 4.62
N PHE A 23 4.07 -2.55 3.37
CA PHE A 23 3.11 -2.61 2.28
C PHE A 23 2.65 -4.06 2.06
N GLY A 24 1.36 -4.30 2.11
CA GLY A 24 0.78 -5.63 2.01
C GLY A 24 0.40 -6.27 3.33
N VAL A 25 0.74 -5.64 4.46
CA VAL A 25 0.38 -6.13 5.80
C VAL A 25 -0.59 -5.14 6.44
N GLY A 26 -1.82 -5.59 6.66
CA GLY A 26 -2.82 -4.85 7.42
C GLY A 26 -2.97 -5.44 8.81
N ARG A 27 -3.98 -4.99 9.55
CA ARG A 27 -4.22 -5.46 10.92
C ARG A 27 -4.44 -6.97 11.01
N THR A 28 -5.19 -7.54 10.08
CA THR A 28 -5.51 -8.97 10.08
C THR A 28 -4.25 -9.81 9.88
N ARG A 29 -3.44 -9.48 8.90
CA ARG A 29 -2.18 -10.19 8.64
C ARG A 29 -1.18 -10.00 9.77
N ALA A 30 -1.14 -8.82 10.38
CA ALA A 30 -0.30 -8.58 11.55
C ALA A 30 -0.70 -9.48 12.71
N LYS A 31 -1.98 -9.60 13.00
CA LYS A 31 -2.48 -10.49 14.07
C LYS A 31 -2.18 -11.95 13.77
N GLU A 32 -2.42 -12.40 12.54
CA GLU A 32 -2.13 -13.78 12.13
C GLU A 32 -0.65 -14.11 12.26
N THR A 33 0.22 -13.19 11.84
CA THR A 33 1.67 -13.36 11.95
C THR A 33 2.11 -13.48 13.40
N LEU A 34 1.62 -12.63 14.27
CA LEU A 34 1.98 -12.65 15.68
C LEU A 34 1.46 -13.90 16.38
N ALA A 35 0.26 -14.34 16.04
CA ALA A 35 -0.28 -15.60 16.59
C ALA A 35 0.53 -16.80 16.13
N ALA A 36 0.93 -16.85 14.86
CA ALA A 36 1.69 -17.96 14.31
C ALA A 36 3.13 -18.01 14.85
N THR A 37 3.74 -16.87 15.12
CA THR A 37 5.11 -16.79 15.65
C THR A 37 5.17 -16.82 17.19
N GLY A 38 4.02 -16.75 17.85
CA GLY A 38 3.95 -16.78 19.31
C GLY A 38 4.42 -15.52 20.01
N ILE A 39 4.47 -14.41 19.31
CA ILE A 39 4.91 -13.12 19.87
C ILE A 39 3.70 -12.36 20.41
N ASN A 40 3.84 -11.77 21.59
CA ASN A 40 2.78 -10.96 22.19
C ASN A 40 2.58 -9.68 21.35
N PRO A 41 1.35 -9.41 20.86
CA PRO A 41 1.09 -8.25 20.02
C PRO A 41 1.26 -6.90 20.73
N ASP A 42 1.25 -6.89 22.06
CA ASP A 42 1.37 -5.65 22.83
C ASP A 42 2.82 -5.23 23.11
N ILE A 43 3.80 -6.04 22.73
CA ILE A 43 5.22 -5.71 22.90
C ILE A 43 5.57 -4.56 21.96
N ARG A 44 6.33 -3.58 22.48
CA ARG A 44 6.87 -2.49 21.67
C ARG A 44 8.01 -3.01 20.80
N VAL A 45 8.18 -2.43 19.62
CA VAL A 45 9.22 -2.85 18.67
C VAL A 45 10.62 -2.79 19.30
N LYS A 46 10.89 -1.76 20.09
CA LYS A 46 12.18 -1.60 20.77
C LYS A 46 12.50 -2.71 21.75
N ASP A 47 11.49 -3.40 22.26
CA ASP A 47 11.65 -4.49 23.23
C ASP A 47 11.78 -5.87 22.58
N LEU A 48 11.70 -5.94 21.26
CA LEU A 48 11.87 -7.18 20.52
C LEU A 48 13.33 -7.57 20.39
N THR A 49 13.61 -8.87 20.50
CA THR A 49 14.96 -9.40 20.24
C THR A 49 15.20 -9.55 18.75
N ASP A 50 16.47 -9.59 18.34
CA ASP A 50 16.84 -9.81 16.95
C ASP A 50 16.30 -11.13 16.40
N GLU A 51 16.26 -12.18 17.23
CA GLU A 51 15.69 -13.46 16.84
C GLU A 51 14.20 -13.36 16.52
N GLN A 52 13.45 -12.61 17.33
CA GLN A 52 12.04 -12.38 17.08
C GLN A 52 11.81 -11.60 15.78
N LEU A 53 12.64 -10.61 15.50
CA LEU A 53 12.56 -9.86 14.24
C LEU A 53 12.85 -10.75 13.03
N ILE A 54 13.84 -11.62 13.12
CA ILE A 54 14.16 -12.59 12.07
C ILE A 54 13.00 -13.54 11.83
N THR A 55 12.40 -14.06 12.91
CA THR A 55 11.24 -14.95 12.83
C THR A 55 10.05 -14.26 12.13
N LEU A 56 9.77 -13.03 12.51
CA LEU A 56 8.71 -12.24 11.86
C LEU A 56 8.98 -12.03 10.37
N ARG A 57 10.20 -11.65 10.03
CA ARG A 57 10.59 -11.43 8.63
C ARG A 57 10.40 -12.70 7.81
N ASP A 58 10.91 -13.84 8.31
CA ASP A 58 10.83 -15.10 7.60
C ASP A 58 9.39 -15.55 7.41
N TYR A 59 8.54 -15.36 8.41
CA TYR A 59 7.12 -15.67 8.29
C TYR A 59 6.43 -14.81 7.25
N LEU A 60 6.66 -13.50 7.29
CA LEU A 60 6.03 -12.57 6.34
C LEU A 60 6.48 -12.84 4.92
N GLU A 61 7.76 -13.02 4.68
CA GLU A 61 8.30 -13.27 3.33
C GLU A 61 7.89 -14.63 2.79
N GLY A 62 7.73 -15.63 3.66
CA GLY A 62 7.35 -16.98 3.26
C GLY A 62 5.86 -17.17 3.01
N ASN A 63 4.98 -16.39 3.63
CA ASN A 63 3.54 -16.59 3.58
C ASN A 63 2.78 -15.53 2.80
N TYR A 64 3.36 -14.34 2.62
CA TYR A 64 2.69 -13.22 1.96
C TYR A 64 3.60 -12.60 0.91
N LYS A 65 2.98 -12.04 -0.11
CA LYS A 65 3.67 -11.11 -1.01
C LYS A 65 3.60 -9.73 -0.39
N ILE A 66 4.74 -9.11 -0.16
CA ILE A 66 4.83 -7.83 0.52
C ILE A 66 5.82 -6.91 -0.22
N GLU A 67 5.73 -5.62 0.05
CA GLU A 67 6.60 -4.56 -0.45
C GLU A 67 6.86 -4.66 -1.95
N GLY A 68 8.10 -4.75 -2.38
CA GLY A 68 8.45 -4.71 -3.80
C GLY A 68 7.79 -5.80 -4.64
N ASP A 69 7.68 -7.01 -4.12
CA ASP A 69 7.04 -8.12 -4.84
C ASP A 69 5.55 -7.84 -5.06
N LEU A 70 4.85 -7.34 -4.04
CA LEU A 70 3.45 -6.99 -4.16
C LEU A 70 3.25 -5.80 -5.10
N ARG A 71 4.11 -4.78 -5.01
CA ARG A 71 4.04 -3.62 -5.91
C ARG A 71 4.21 -4.04 -7.36
N ARG A 72 5.17 -4.92 -7.64
CA ARG A 72 5.38 -5.44 -9.00
C ARG A 72 4.17 -6.22 -9.51
N GLU A 73 3.55 -7.02 -8.64
CA GLU A 73 2.36 -7.77 -9.00
C GLU A 73 1.17 -6.86 -9.34
N ILE A 74 0.93 -5.85 -8.52
CA ILE A 74 -0.13 -4.86 -8.76
C ILE A 74 0.11 -4.12 -10.07
N ASP A 75 1.34 -3.67 -10.31
CA ASP A 75 1.69 -2.96 -11.54
C ASP A 75 1.55 -3.85 -12.76
N ALA A 76 1.90 -5.13 -12.65
CA ALA A 76 1.72 -6.10 -13.72
C ALA A 76 0.24 -6.33 -14.03
N ASP A 77 -0.60 -6.41 -13.00
CA ASP A 77 -2.05 -6.57 -13.16
C ASP A 77 -2.67 -5.37 -13.88
N ILE A 78 -2.27 -4.16 -13.48
CA ILE A 78 -2.75 -2.93 -14.12
C ILE A 78 -2.28 -2.87 -15.58
N ARG A 79 -1.03 -3.20 -15.85
CA ARG A 79 -0.49 -3.24 -17.21
C ARG A 79 -1.24 -4.24 -18.08
N ARG A 80 -1.58 -5.40 -17.53
CA ARG A 80 -2.36 -6.39 -18.26
C ARG A 80 -3.71 -5.84 -18.68
N LYS A 81 -4.40 -5.14 -17.77
CA LYS A 81 -5.68 -4.51 -18.07
C LYS A 81 -5.55 -3.48 -19.19
N ILE A 82 -4.48 -2.70 -19.18
CA ILE A 82 -4.21 -1.73 -20.24
C ILE A 82 -3.94 -2.43 -21.56
N GLN A 83 -3.15 -3.51 -21.56
CA GLN A 83 -2.79 -4.25 -22.77
C GLN A 83 -4.00 -4.90 -23.45
N ILE A 84 -4.91 -5.48 -22.68
CA ILE A 84 -6.13 -6.08 -23.24
C ILE A 84 -7.18 -5.04 -23.62
N ASN A 85 -6.92 -3.77 -23.31
CA ASN A 85 -7.77 -2.64 -23.67
C ASN A 85 -9.21 -2.74 -23.16
N CYS A 86 -9.40 -3.30 -21.96
CA CYS A 86 -10.71 -3.30 -21.30
C CYS A 86 -11.05 -1.90 -20.76
N TYR A 87 -12.30 -1.71 -20.34
CA TYR A 87 -12.74 -0.42 -19.81
C TYR A 87 -11.87 0.05 -18.63
N GLN A 88 -11.61 -0.83 -17.68
CA GLN A 88 -10.77 -0.52 -16.53
C GLN A 88 -9.35 -0.13 -16.94
N GLY A 89 -8.77 -0.81 -17.93
CA GLY A 89 -7.46 -0.50 -18.48
C GLY A 89 -7.41 0.88 -19.11
N GLN A 90 -8.46 1.26 -19.86
CA GLN A 90 -8.56 2.59 -20.44
C GLN A 90 -8.62 3.67 -19.36
N ARG A 91 -9.35 3.42 -18.25
CA ARG A 91 -9.42 4.35 -17.14
C ARG A 91 -8.06 4.51 -16.44
N HIS A 92 -7.32 3.42 -16.26
CA HIS A 92 -5.96 3.47 -15.70
C HIS A 92 -5.02 4.28 -16.60
N ARG A 93 -5.07 4.06 -17.91
CA ARG A 93 -4.22 4.78 -18.85
C ARG A 93 -4.47 6.28 -18.84
N LYS A 94 -5.73 6.69 -18.69
CA LYS A 94 -6.12 8.10 -18.65
C LYS A 94 -5.98 8.74 -17.27
N GLY A 95 -5.66 7.96 -16.24
CA GLY A 95 -5.57 8.47 -14.88
C GLY A 95 -6.92 8.84 -14.27
N LEU A 96 -7.98 8.18 -14.70
CA LEU A 96 -9.34 8.44 -14.23
C LEU A 96 -9.80 7.37 -13.24
N PRO A 97 -10.83 7.64 -12.40
CA PRO A 97 -11.38 6.63 -11.50
C PRO A 97 -11.85 5.40 -12.27
N VAL A 98 -11.55 4.22 -11.74
CA VAL A 98 -11.75 2.93 -12.42
C VAL A 98 -13.07 2.28 -12.03
N ARG A 99 -13.61 2.61 -10.86
CA ARG A 99 -14.75 1.93 -10.27
C ARG A 99 -16.09 2.65 -10.45
N GLY A 100 -16.27 3.33 -11.56
CA GLY A 100 -17.53 3.99 -11.89
C GLY A 100 -17.82 5.25 -11.10
N GLN A 101 -16.83 5.84 -10.47
CA GLN A 101 -16.99 7.06 -9.70
C GLN A 101 -17.25 8.25 -10.60
N ARG A 102 -17.98 9.20 -10.06
CA ARG A 102 -18.32 10.42 -10.76
C ARG A 102 -17.06 11.28 -10.99
N THR A 103 -16.86 11.74 -12.22
CA THR A 103 -15.67 12.53 -12.60
C THR A 103 -15.95 14.02 -12.73
N LYS A 104 -17.21 14.40 -12.75
CA LYS A 104 -17.61 15.77 -13.01
C LYS A 104 -17.24 16.75 -11.88
N THR A 105 -17.09 16.26 -10.65
CA THR A 105 -16.87 17.10 -9.48
C THR A 105 -15.56 16.80 -8.77
N ASN A 106 -15.50 15.78 -7.90
CA ASN A 106 -14.47 15.63 -6.89
C ASN A 106 -13.54 14.44 -7.10
N ALA A 107 -13.35 13.95 -8.33
CA ALA A 107 -12.46 12.82 -8.63
C ALA A 107 -10.99 13.24 -8.68
N ARG A 108 -10.49 13.88 -7.62
CA ARG A 108 -9.17 14.52 -7.62
C ARG A 108 -8.02 13.60 -7.17
N THR A 109 -8.30 12.55 -6.46
CA THR A 109 -7.26 11.61 -6.01
C THR A 109 -6.49 11.02 -7.19
N ARG A 110 -7.19 10.62 -8.26
CA ARG A 110 -6.59 10.07 -9.48
C ARG A 110 -6.24 11.13 -10.50
N THR A 111 -7.14 12.10 -10.68
CA THR A 111 -6.99 13.15 -11.72
C THR A 111 -5.96 14.19 -11.33
N GLY A 112 -5.70 14.34 -10.04
CA GLY A 112 -4.80 15.37 -9.53
C GLY A 112 -5.51 16.67 -9.23
N PRO A 113 -4.77 17.69 -8.75
CA PRO A 113 -5.37 18.98 -8.41
C PRO A 113 -5.92 19.70 -9.64
N LYS A 114 -6.86 20.58 -9.41
CA LYS A 114 -7.44 21.41 -10.48
C LYS A 114 -6.38 22.23 -11.16
N ARG A 115 -6.43 22.27 -12.48
CA ARG A 115 -5.54 23.09 -13.30
C ARG A 115 -6.31 24.16 -14.01
N THR A 116 -5.83 25.38 -13.97
CA THR A 116 -6.37 26.49 -14.72
C THR A 116 -5.84 26.41 -16.16
N VAL A 117 -6.78 26.42 -17.12
CA VAL A 117 -6.41 26.40 -18.53
C VAL A 117 -6.29 27.86 -19.01
N ALA A 118 -5.20 28.17 -19.69
CA ALA A 118 -4.91 29.53 -20.14
C ALA A 118 -6.03 30.04 -21.07
N GLY A 119 -6.75 30.21 -21.55
CA GLY A 119 -7.87 30.76 -22.33
C GLY A 119 -9.21 30.76 -21.62
N LYS A 120 -9.45 29.88 -20.65
CA LYS A 120 -10.72 29.85 -19.93
C LYS A 120 -10.94 31.06 -19.04
N LYS A 121 -9.87 31.64 -18.54
CA LYS A 121 -9.96 32.83 -17.71
C LYS A 121 -10.58 34.01 -18.48
N LYS A 122 -10.30 34.13 -19.77
CA LYS A 122 -10.86 35.18 -20.60
C LYS A 122 -12.34 34.96 -20.89
N ALA A 123 -12.76 33.74 -21.03
CA ALA A 123 -14.13 33.38 -21.32
C ALA A 123 -15.10 33.65 -20.17
N THR A 124 -14.59 33.81 -18.95
CA THR A 124 -15.42 34.04 -17.77
C THR A 124 -15.70 35.51 -17.48
N LYS A 125 -15.19 36.44 -18.28
CA LYS A 125 -15.44 37.85 -18.10
C LYS A 125 -16.82 38.27 -18.60
#